data_1ccb1875463c7a82528cd4da8d06c535
#
_entry.id   1ccb1875463c7a82528cd4da8d06c535
#
_cell.length_a   1.000
_cell.length_b   1.000
_cell.length_c   1.000
_cell.angle_alpha   90.00
_cell.angle_beta   90.00
_cell.angle_gamma   90.00
#
_symmetry.space_group_name_H-M   'P 1'
#
loop_
_entity.id
_entity.type
_entity.pdbx_description
1 polymer ?
#
loop_
_entity_poly.entity_id
_entity_poly.type
_entity_poly.pdbx_seq_one_letter_code
_entity_poly.pdbx_strand_id
1 'polypeptide(L)'
;MKIATIGTGVIVEGFIDACRKVDGVEIVAVYSRQESTGKQLADKFGITKIYTDMQMMLNDPEIDTVYIASPNSLHFTQTIDVLNAGKNAIVEKPFCSTDDESEQLINMANEKGCYLFEAMSIRFMPNLELLKQKLNLIEPIKWTELSMCQYSSKFNALRAGELPNVFNPEFSGGAFMDLNIYHLNFAIELFGYPTNSQYFANLHPNGIDLSGLLYMQYPNMTISAIATKDSVGKPYGVIHGENGMIEFNEGVNGLRSFTLTQNKEKTVFNVQTFDNRLVYEVEAFESIIKNRDREHMNRLLDKTQTIMKLMTKVRKDAGLYFAADKK
;
A
#
# COMPACT_ATOMS: atom_id res chain seq x y z
N MET A 1 0.89 7.33 -20.01
CA MET A 1 0.99 5.88 -19.68
C MET A 1 -0.17 5.13 -20.33
N LYS A 2 0.11 4.04 -21.05
CA LYS A 2 -0.89 3.08 -21.54
C LYS A 2 -0.82 1.81 -20.69
N ILE A 3 -1.79 1.62 -19.83
CA ILE A 3 -1.72 0.67 -18.72
C ILE A 3 -2.57 -0.56 -19.00
N ALA A 4 -2.00 -1.77 -18.78
CA ALA A 4 -2.75 -2.99 -18.58
C ALA A 4 -2.88 -3.30 -17.09
N THR A 5 -4.01 -3.85 -16.66
CA THR A 5 -4.21 -4.27 -15.26
C THR A 5 -4.10 -5.77 -15.10
N ILE A 6 -3.42 -6.23 -14.05
CA ILE A 6 -3.45 -7.61 -13.56
C ILE A 6 -4.30 -7.66 -12.31
N GLY A 7 -5.44 -8.36 -12.39
CA GLY A 7 -6.44 -8.43 -11.31
C GLY A 7 -7.75 -7.77 -11.69
N THR A 8 -8.81 -8.11 -10.93
CA THR A 8 -10.19 -7.67 -11.20
C THR A 8 -10.93 -7.29 -9.91
N GLY A 9 -10.20 -7.03 -8.82
CA GLY A 9 -10.75 -6.68 -7.52
C GLY A 9 -11.15 -5.21 -7.40
N VAL A 10 -11.78 -4.85 -6.28
CA VAL A 10 -12.27 -3.49 -5.99
C VAL A 10 -11.16 -2.43 -6.09
N ILE A 11 -9.92 -2.76 -5.72
CA ILE A 11 -8.81 -1.82 -5.82
C ILE A 11 -8.49 -1.49 -7.28
N VAL A 12 -8.61 -2.47 -8.20
CA VAL A 12 -8.42 -2.26 -9.64
C VAL A 12 -9.49 -1.32 -10.19
N GLU A 13 -10.75 -1.48 -9.77
CA GLU A 13 -11.82 -0.56 -10.15
C GLU A 13 -11.51 0.87 -9.69
N GLY A 14 -11.08 1.03 -8.43
CA GLY A 14 -10.68 2.33 -7.89
C GLY A 14 -9.48 2.94 -8.63
N PHE A 15 -8.51 2.11 -9.04
CA PHE A 15 -7.36 2.55 -9.82
C PHE A 15 -7.76 3.00 -11.24
N ILE A 16 -8.65 2.25 -11.91
CA ILE A 16 -9.19 2.64 -13.22
C ILE A 16 -9.92 3.98 -13.12
N ASP A 17 -10.76 4.16 -12.09
CA ASP A 17 -11.44 5.45 -11.85
C ASP A 17 -10.46 6.61 -11.58
N ALA A 18 -9.35 6.33 -10.92
CA ALA A 18 -8.30 7.32 -10.70
C ALA A 18 -7.59 7.69 -12.01
N CYS A 19 -7.21 6.69 -12.81
CA CYS A 19 -6.56 6.90 -14.12
C CYS A 19 -7.37 7.78 -15.06
N ARG A 20 -8.71 7.67 -15.03
CA ARG A 20 -9.61 8.50 -15.85
C ARG A 20 -9.60 10.00 -15.50
N LYS A 21 -9.04 10.34 -14.35
CA LYS A 21 -8.96 11.74 -13.86
C LYS A 21 -7.59 12.36 -14.11
N VAL A 22 -6.65 11.60 -14.66
CA VAL A 22 -5.27 12.04 -14.88
C VAL A 22 -4.98 12.09 -16.38
N ASP A 23 -4.63 13.27 -16.87
CA ASP A 23 -4.29 13.45 -18.27
C ASP A 23 -3.06 12.62 -18.67
N GLY A 24 -3.09 12.03 -19.85
CA GLY A 24 -1.98 11.21 -20.35
C GLY A 24 -1.93 9.77 -19.81
N VAL A 25 -2.97 9.35 -19.06
CA VAL A 25 -3.10 7.98 -18.52
C VAL A 25 -4.32 7.30 -19.13
N GLU A 26 -4.13 6.10 -19.65
CA GLU A 26 -5.20 5.29 -20.26
C GLU A 26 -5.08 3.83 -19.85
N ILE A 27 -6.18 3.22 -19.45
CA ILE A 27 -6.27 1.77 -19.25
C ILE A 27 -6.67 1.14 -20.59
N VAL A 28 -5.75 0.45 -21.23
CA VAL A 28 -5.95 -0.13 -22.57
C VAL A 28 -6.28 -1.62 -22.54
N ALA A 29 -5.97 -2.32 -21.44
CA ALA A 29 -6.18 -3.76 -21.35
C ALA A 29 -6.43 -4.25 -19.93
N VAL A 30 -7.09 -5.39 -19.83
CA VAL A 30 -7.28 -6.15 -18.59
C VAL A 30 -6.73 -7.56 -18.76
N TYR A 31 -5.93 -8.02 -17.80
CA TYR A 31 -5.55 -9.43 -17.67
C TYR A 31 -6.32 -10.08 -16.52
N SER A 32 -6.90 -11.23 -16.79
CA SER A 32 -7.51 -12.08 -15.77
C SER A 32 -7.33 -13.56 -16.16
N ARG A 33 -7.02 -14.42 -15.18
CA ARG A 33 -6.95 -15.88 -15.38
C ARG A 33 -8.25 -16.51 -15.89
N GLN A 34 -9.37 -15.85 -15.61
CA GLN A 34 -10.70 -16.26 -16.08
C GLN A 34 -11.26 -15.18 -16.99
N GLU A 35 -11.61 -15.55 -18.21
CA GLU A 35 -12.16 -14.63 -19.21
C GLU A 35 -13.44 -13.93 -18.70
N SER A 36 -14.30 -14.64 -17.99
CA SER A 36 -15.56 -14.10 -17.45
C SER A 36 -15.34 -12.93 -16.48
N THR A 37 -14.35 -13.04 -15.57
CA THR A 37 -14.06 -11.95 -14.62
C THR A 37 -13.33 -10.79 -15.29
N GLY A 38 -12.46 -11.08 -16.27
CA GLY A 38 -11.84 -10.05 -17.11
C GLY A 38 -12.86 -9.28 -17.92
N LYS A 39 -13.81 -9.99 -18.55
CA LYS A 39 -14.90 -9.40 -19.33
C LYS A 39 -15.82 -8.54 -18.47
N GLN A 40 -16.17 -8.98 -17.28
CA GLN A 40 -17.02 -8.20 -16.35
C GLN A 40 -16.40 -6.85 -16.01
N LEU A 41 -15.08 -6.82 -15.72
CA LEU A 41 -14.37 -5.57 -15.45
C LEU A 41 -14.27 -4.72 -16.71
N ALA A 42 -13.90 -5.32 -17.84
CA ALA A 42 -13.74 -4.64 -19.12
C ALA A 42 -15.05 -3.98 -19.59
N ASP A 43 -16.18 -4.70 -19.55
CA ASP A 43 -17.50 -4.19 -19.91
C ASP A 43 -17.91 -3.00 -19.00
N LYS A 44 -17.62 -3.10 -17.69
CA LYS A 44 -17.93 -2.01 -16.73
C LYS A 44 -17.21 -0.71 -17.07
N PHE A 45 -15.99 -0.80 -17.57
CA PHE A 45 -15.14 0.37 -17.83
C PHE A 45 -14.94 0.65 -19.33
N GLY A 46 -15.59 -0.06 -20.24
CA GLY A 46 -15.47 0.15 -21.68
C GLY A 46 -14.08 -0.17 -22.22
N ILE A 47 -13.37 -1.11 -21.59
CA ILE A 47 -12.05 -1.58 -22.03
C ILE A 47 -12.25 -2.71 -23.04
N THR A 48 -11.58 -2.64 -24.18
CA THR A 48 -11.84 -3.58 -25.29
C THR A 48 -10.90 -4.77 -25.32
N LYS A 49 -9.66 -4.63 -24.76
CA LYS A 49 -8.66 -5.68 -24.78
C LYS A 49 -8.71 -6.49 -23.48
N ILE A 50 -8.92 -7.80 -23.62
CA ILE A 50 -8.92 -8.75 -22.51
C ILE A 50 -7.92 -9.85 -22.82
N TYR A 51 -7.03 -10.12 -21.87
CA TYR A 51 -6.03 -11.18 -21.96
C TYR A 51 -6.25 -12.22 -20.87
N THR A 52 -6.17 -13.50 -21.23
CA THR A 52 -6.10 -14.64 -20.29
C THR A 52 -4.72 -15.28 -20.29
N ASP A 53 -3.87 -14.91 -21.24
CA ASP A 53 -2.45 -15.26 -21.32
C ASP A 53 -1.61 -14.00 -21.04
N MET A 54 -0.77 -14.08 -20.02
CA MET A 54 0.05 -12.93 -19.59
C MET A 54 1.15 -12.61 -20.61
N GLN A 55 1.71 -13.60 -21.28
CA GLN A 55 2.75 -13.36 -22.28
C GLN A 55 2.17 -12.65 -23.52
N MET A 56 0.95 -12.99 -23.92
CA MET A 56 0.26 -12.27 -24.99
C MET A 56 0.02 -10.80 -24.63
N MET A 57 -0.38 -10.52 -23.38
CA MET A 57 -0.52 -9.14 -22.88
C MET A 57 0.83 -8.41 -22.87
N LEU A 58 1.87 -9.06 -22.37
CA LEU A 58 3.21 -8.46 -22.28
C LEU A 58 3.84 -8.20 -23.66
N ASN A 59 3.45 -8.95 -24.68
CA ASN A 59 3.92 -8.75 -26.05
C ASN A 59 3.13 -7.68 -26.82
N ASP A 60 2.03 -7.14 -26.26
CA ASP A 60 1.28 -6.05 -26.91
C ASP A 60 2.11 -4.74 -26.88
N PRO A 61 2.51 -4.19 -28.06
CA PRO A 61 3.31 -2.98 -28.14
C PRO A 61 2.55 -1.72 -27.71
N GLU A 62 1.24 -1.76 -27.61
CA GLU A 62 0.45 -0.63 -27.13
C GLU A 62 0.59 -0.43 -25.62
N ILE A 63 0.89 -1.49 -24.87
CA ILE A 63 1.03 -1.44 -23.41
C ILE A 63 2.46 -1.00 -23.06
N ASP A 64 2.61 0.08 -22.30
CA ASP A 64 3.92 0.53 -21.80
C ASP A 64 4.08 0.29 -20.27
N THR A 65 2.98 0.15 -19.55
CA THR A 65 2.96 0.03 -18.09
C THR A 65 1.98 -1.07 -17.67
N VAL A 66 2.29 -1.79 -16.60
CA VAL A 66 1.40 -2.82 -16.03
C VAL A 66 1.14 -2.50 -14.56
N TYR A 67 -0.17 -2.40 -14.20
CA TYR A 67 -0.62 -2.31 -12.83
C TYR A 67 -0.90 -3.71 -12.28
N ILE A 68 -0.18 -4.11 -11.22
CA ILE A 68 -0.23 -5.45 -10.64
C ILE A 68 -0.99 -5.39 -9.31
N ALA A 69 -2.19 -5.98 -9.29
CA ALA A 69 -3.09 -6.02 -8.14
C ALA A 69 -3.65 -7.45 -7.92
N SER A 70 -2.78 -8.42 -8.03
CA SER A 70 -3.01 -9.83 -7.73
C SER A 70 -2.86 -10.13 -6.22
N PRO A 71 -3.02 -11.37 -5.74
CA PRO A 71 -2.61 -11.73 -4.38
C PRO A 71 -1.11 -11.45 -4.12
N ASN A 72 -0.80 -10.99 -2.90
CA ASN A 72 0.51 -10.42 -2.55
C ASN A 72 1.72 -11.29 -2.97
N SER A 73 1.65 -12.63 -2.77
CA SER A 73 2.76 -13.53 -3.11
C SER A 73 3.05 -13.65 -4.61
N LEU A 74 2.14 -13.17 -5.47
CA LEU A 74 2.32 -13.16 -6.92
C LEU A 74 2.96 -11.86 -7.43
N HIS A 75 3.00 -10.81 -6.61
CA HIS A 75 3.55 -9.52 -7.01
C HIS A 75 4.99 -9.65 -7.51
N PHE A 76 5.83 -10.39 -6.79
CA PHE A 76 7.24 -10.58 -7.13
C PHE A 76 7.41 -11.22 -8.53
N THR A 77 6.83 -12.39 -8.75
CA THR A 77 7.00 -13.12 -10.02
C THR A 77 6.41 -12.38 -11.21
N GLN A 78 5.22 -11.79 -11.04
CA GLN A 78 4.59 -11.02 -12.10
C GLN A 78 5.34 -9.74 -12.43
N THR A 79 5.94 -9.08 -11.43
CA THR A 79 6.78 -7.89 -11.67
C THR A 79 8.05 -8.27 -12.44
N ILE A 80 8.67 -9.41 -12.12
CA ILE A 80 9.80 -9.95 -12.91
C ILE A 80 9.41 -10.12 -14.38
N ASP A 81 8.25 -10.73 -14.66
CA ASP A 81 7.78 -10.95 -16.03
C ASP A 81 7.56 -9.64 -16.77
N VAL A 82 6.95 -8.64 -16.10
CA VAL A 82 6.71 -7.29 -16.65
C VAL A 82 8.02 -6.58 -16.98
N LEU A 83 8.96 -6.57 -16.05
CA LEU A 83 10.27 -5.91 -16.25
C LEU A 83 11.10 -6.62 -17.32
N ASN A 84 11.03 -7.96 -17.43
CA ASN A 84 11.69 -8.71 -18.50
C ASN A 84 11.11 -8.39 -19.89
N ALA A 85 9.82 -8.05 -19.96
CA ALA A 85 9.20 -7.59 -21.20
C ALA A 85 9.53 -6.11 -21.53
N GLY A 86 10.38 -5.45 -20.73
CA GLY A 86 10.77 -4.05 -20.93
C GLY A 86 9.66 -3.04 -20.62
N LYS A 87 8.65 -3.44 -19.82
CA LYS A 87 7.53 -2.58 -19.44
C LYS A 87 7.71 -2.03 -18.04
N ASN A 88 7.10 -0.87 -17.76
CA ASN A 88 7.04 -0.29 -16.44
C ASN A 88 6.04 -1.07 -15.56
N ALA A 89 6.27 -1.08 -14.25
CA ALA A 89 5.40 -1.75 -13.31
C ALA A 89 4.94 -0.81 -12.18
N ILE A 90 3.65 -0.84 -11.88
CA ILE A 90 3.03 -0.27 -10.69
C ILE A 90 2.48 -1.45 -9.89
N VAL A 91 3.04 -1.69 -8.70
CA VAL A 91 2.75 -2.88 -7.89
C VAL A 91 1.95 -2.48 -6.67
N GLU A 92 0.79 -3.12 -6.45
CA GLU A 92 0.00 -2.90 -5.24
C GLU A 92 0.78 -3.22 -3.97
N LYS A 93 0.37 -2.53 -2.91
CA LYS A 93 0.90 -2.83 -1.57
C LYS A 93 0.28 -4.15 -1.03
N PRO A 94 1.04 -4.91 -0.23
CA PRO A 94 2.48 -4.78 0.01
C PRO A 94 3.27 -5.10 -1.26
N PHE A 95 4.36 -4.38 -1.46
CA PHE A 95 5.15 -4.46 -2.70
C PHE A 95 5.52 -5.90 -3.10
N CYS A 96 5.91 -6.71 -2.11
CA CYS A 96 6.19 -8.14 -2.24
C CYS A 96 6.10 -8.82 -0.86
N SER A 97 6.54 -10.07 -0.73
CA SER A 97 6.46 -10.83 0.51
C SER A 97 7.66 -10.63 1.44
N THR A 98 8.85 -10.35 0.88
CA THR A 98 10.11 -10.22 1.63
C THR A 98 10.94 -9.03 1.15
N ASP A 99 11.89 -8.60 1.96
CA ASP A 99 12.87 -7.56 1.60
C ASP A 99 13.85 -8.02 0.52
N ASP A 100 14.23 -9.29 0.49
CA ASP A 100 15.07 -9.86 -0.57
C ASP A 100 14.37 -9.80 -1.94
N GLU A 101 13.07 -10.10 -1.98
CA GLU A 101 12.25 -9.96 -3.20
C GLU A 101 12.21 -8.49 -3.66
N SER A 102 12.05 -7.55 -2.73
CA SER A 102 12.00 -6.12 -3.09
C SER A 102 13.34 -5.61 -3.63
N GLU A 103 14.46 -6.04 -3.04
CA GLU A 103 15.80 -5.67 -3.53
C GLU A 103 16.06 -6.20 -4.94
N GLN A 104 15.66 -7.44 -5.22
CA GLN A 104 15.77 -8.02 -6.56
C GLN A 104 14.95 -7.26 -7.60
N LEU A 105 13.70 -6.86 -7.29
CA LEU A 105 12.86 -6.08 -8.21
C LEU A 105 13.44 -4.71 -8.49
N ILE A 106 13.95 -4.02 -7.47
CA ILE A 106 14.56 -2.68 -7.61
C ILE A 106 15.81 -2.76 -8.48
N ASN A 107 16.68 -3.72 -8.25
CA ASN A 107 17.88 -3.92 -9.05
C ASN A 107 17.53 -4.23 -10.51
N MET A 108 16.58 -5.13 -10.75
CA MET A 108 16.12 -5.49 -12.10
C MET A 108 15.52 -4.29 -12.83
N ALA A 109 14.68 -3.47 -12.18
CA ALA A 109 14.11 -2.27 -12.81
C ALA A 109 15.19 -1.28 -13.26
N ASN A 110 16.23 -1.11 -12.43
CA ASN A 110 17.37 -0.26 -12.76
C ASN A 110 18.20 -0.84 -13.93
N GLU A 111 18.49 -2.14 -13.92
CA GLU A 111 19.21 -2.82 -15.00
C GLU A 111 18.45 -2.78 -16.33
N LYS A 112 17.14 -2.99 -16.30
CA LYS A 112 16.28 -2.95 -17.51
C LYS A 112 15.93 -1.54 -17.98
N GLY A 113 16.19 -0.51 -17.17
CA GLY A 113 15.80 0.86 -17.48
C GLY A 113 14.29 1.10 -17.40
N CYS A 114 13.54 0.23 -16.70
CA CYS A 114 12.10 0.37 -16.50
C CYS A 114 11.78 1.27 -15.31
N TYR A 115 10.58 1.87 -15.29
CA TYR A 115 10.03 2.50 -14.10
C TYR A 115 9.29 1.46 -13.25
N LEU A 116 9.49 1.57 -11.93
CA LEU A 116 8.91 0.67 -10.94
C LEU A 116 8.39 1.48 -9.76
N PHE A 117 7.15 1.21 -9.35
CA PHE A 117 6.50 1.92 -8.24
C PHE A 117 5.75 0.94 -7.33
N GLU A 118 5.76 1.22 -6.03
CA GLU A 118 4.78 0.66 -5.09
C GLU A 118 3.55 1.59 -5.05
N ALA A 119 2.36 1.04 -5.26
CA ALA A 119 1.11 1.77 -5.12
C ALA A 119 0.77 1.97 -3.63
N MET A 120 1.46 2.91 -3.00
CA MET A 120 1.27 3.30 -1.61
C MET A 120 0.69 4.71 -1.53
N SER A 121 -0.62 4.81 -1.73
CA SER A 121 -1.33 6.08 -1.92
C SER A 121 -1.08 7.13 -0.83
N ILE A 122 -0.87 6.70 0.42
CA ILE A 122 -0.65 7.63 1.55
C ILE A 122 0.56 8.55 1.31
N ARG A 123 1.60 8.10 0.61
CA ARG A 123 2.81 8.90 0.34
C ARG A 123 2.56 10.11 -0.55
N PHE A 124 1.44 10.12 -1.28
CA PHE A 124 1.09 11.14 -2.28
C PHE A 124 -0.07 12.03 -1.83
N MET A 125 -0.65 11.76 -0.66
CA MET A 125 -1.83 12.50 -0.19
C MET A 125 -1.45 13.90 0.29
N PRO A 126 -2.09 14.97 -0.25
CA PRO A 126 -1.80 16.35 0.15
C PRO A 126 -2.00 16.62 1.64
N ASN A 127 -2.98 15.95 2.26
CA ASN A 127 -3.23 16.09 3.69
C ASN A 127 -2.10 15.52 4.55
N LEU A 128 -1.36 14.49 4.10
CA LEU A 128 -0.20 14.00 4.83
C LEU A 128 0.92 15.03 4.84
N GLU A 129 1.19 15.66 3.69
CA GLU A 129 2.20 16.71 3.60
C GLU A 129 1.82 17.93 4.45
N LEU A 130 0.55 18.35 4.42
CA LEU A 130 0.07 19.42 5.29
C LEU A 130 0.17 19.06 6.78
N LEU A 131 -0.18 17.82 7.15
CA LEU A 131 -0.06 17.34 8.52
C LEU A 131 1.39 17.41 8.98
N LYS A 132 2.34 16.95 8.14
CA LYS A 132 3.78 17.03 8.40
C LYS A 132 4.25 18.46 8.70
N GLN A 133 3.77 19.43 7.93
CA GLN A 133 4.06 20.86 8.15
C GLN A 133 3.46 21.40 9.46
N LYS A 134 2.39 20.77 9.99
CA LYS A 134 1.73 21.20 11.23
C LYS A 134 2.30 20.55 12.49
N LEU A 135 3.14 19.52 12.37
CA LEU A 135 3.72 18.83 13.53
C LEU A 135 4.50 19.78 14.45
N ASN A 136 5.23 20.73 13.88
CA ASN A 136 6.01 21.72 14.65
C ASN A 136 5.16 22.54 15.62
N LEU A 137 3.86 22.68 15.37
CA LEU A 137 2.96 23.44 16.23
C LEU A 137 2.64 22.74 17.55
N ILE A 138 2.79 21.40 17.61
CA ILE A 138 2.47 20.59 18.77
C ILE A 138 3.70 19.99 19.45
N GLU A 139 4.88 20.17 18.86
CA GLU A 139 6.14 19.63 19.39
C GLU A 139 6.47 20.08 20.82
N PRO A 140 7.26 19.29 21.57
CA PRO A 140 7.78 17.96 21.22
C PRO A 140 6.68 16.88 21.25
N ILE A 141 6.70 15.99 20.26
CA ILE A 141 5.78 14.86 20.19
C ILE A 141 6.14 13.85 21.28
N LYS A 142 5.12 13.31 21.97
CA LYS A 142 5.29 12.36 23.07
C LYS A 142 4.79 10.97 22.76
N TRP A 143 3.64 10.89 22.09
CA TRP A 143 2.97 9.65 21.80
C TRP A 143 2.12 9.78 20.52
N THR A 144 1.98 8.67 19.79
CA THR A 144 1.03 8.57 18.68
C THR A 144 0.24 7.27 18.78
N GLU A 145 -1.06 7.37 18.61
CA GLU A 145 -1.98 6.23 18.55
C GLU A 145 -2.56 6.13 17.15
N LEU A 146 -2.50 4.92 16.58
CA LEU A 146 -3.07 4.64 15.27
C LEU A 146 -3.96 3.40 15.34
N SER A 147 -5.09 3.42 14.66
CA SER A 147 -6.03 2.30 14.61
C SER A 147 -6.58 2.12 13.20
N MET A 148 -6.48 0.90 12.69
CA MET A 148 -7.18 0.43 11.49
C MET A 148 -7.92 -0.87 11.81
N CYS A 149 -9.07 -0.73 12.50
CA CYS A 149 -9.95 -1.83 12.85
C CYS A 149 -10.98 -2.02 11.73
N GLN A 150 -10.80 -3.05 10.92
CA GLN A 150 -11.64 -3.33 9.76
C GLN A 150 -12.07 -4.79 9.76
N TYR A 151 -13.31 -5.07 10.19
CA TYR A 151 -13.88 -6.42 10.05
C TYR A 151 -13.86 -6.83 8.57
N SER A 152 -13.05 -7.83 8.24
CA SER A 152 -12.88 -8.27 6.86
C SER A 152 -14.16 -8.93 6.34
N SER A 153 -14.61 -8.54 5.14
CA SER A 153 -15.72 -9.22 4.45
C SER A 153 -15.45 -10.71 4.19
N LYS A 154 -14.18 -11.15 4.28
CA LYS A 154 -13.74 -12.53 4.09
C LYS A 154 -13.61 -13.30 5.41
N PHE A 155 -13.76 -12.65 6.57
CA PHE A 155 -13.55 -13.33 7.86
C PHE A 155 -14.63 -14.39 8.16
N ASN A 156 -15.87 -14.17 7.74
CA ASN A 156 -16.93 -15.18 7.90
C ASN A 156 -16.64 -16.44 7.09
N ALA A 157 -16.05 -16.35 5.90
CA ALA A 157 -15.63 -17.49 5.11
C ALA A 157 -14.51 -18.28 5.83
N LEU A 158 -13.53 -17.57 6.44
CA LEU A 158 -12.52 -18.22 7.27
C LEU A 158 -13.13 -18.97 8.45
N ARG A 159 -14.10 -18.37 9.15
CA ARG A 159 -14.83 -19.04 10.26
C ARG A 159 -15.62 -20.26 9.81
N ALA A 160 -16.08 -20.28 8.56
CA ALA A 160 -16.76 -21.42 7.95
C ALA A 160 -15.79 -22.52 7.46
N GLY A 161 -14.48 -22.35 7.66
CA GLY A 161 -13.45 -23.32 7.26
C GLY A 161 -12.90 -23.13 5.85
N GLU A 162 -13.30 -22.06 5.15
CA GLU A 162 -12.66 -21.67 3.89
C GLU A 162 -11.31 -20.99 4.15
N LEU A 163 -10.47 -20.89 3.12
CA LEU A 163 -9.16 -20.23 3.23
C LEU A 163 -9.03 -19.08 2.19
N PRO A 164 -9.65 -17.92 2.45
CA PRO A 164 -9.48 -16.74 1.56
C PRO A 164 -8.03 -16.26 1.51
N ASN A 165 -7.59 -15.75 0.37
CA ASN A 165 -6.19 -15.32 0.13
C ASN A 165 -5.65 -14.39 1.23
N VAL A 166 -6.46 -13.45 1.71
CA VAL A 166 -6.06 -12.49 2.76
C VAL A 166 -5.76 -13.15 4.11
N PHE A 167 -6.22 -14.38 4.33
CA PHE A 167 -5.99 -15.18 5.53
C PHE A 167 -5.15 -16.44 5.25
N ASN A 168 -4.54 -16.53 4.07
CA ASN A 168 -3.72 -17.67 3.68
C ASN A 168 -2.23 -17.27 3.71
N PRO A 169 -1.39 -17.94 4.54
CA PRO A 169 0.06 -17.69 4.60
C PRO A 169 0.78 -17.87 3.27
N GLU A 170 0.27 -18.74 2.37
CA GLU A 170 0.82 -18.93 1.01
C GLU A 170 0.69 -17.68 0.13
N PHE A 171 -0.25 -16.79 0.47
CA PHE A 171 -0.44 -15.52 -0.24
C PHE A 171 0.09 -14.30 0.52
N SER A 172 0.89 -14.50 1.58
CA SER A 172 1.49 -13.40 2.37
C SER A 172 0.46 -12.38 2.84
N GLY A 173 -0.68 -12.89 3.35
CA GLY A 173 -1.80 -12.07 3.85
C GLY A 173 -1.61 -11.61 5.29
N GLY A 174 -2.73 -11.44 6.02
CA GLY A 174 -2.77 -11.07 7.42
C GLY A 174 -2.97 -9.57 7.69
N ALA A 175 -3.23 -9.24 8.95
CA ALA A 175 -3.48 -7.87 9.37
C ALA A 175 -2.22 -7.00 9.28
N PHE A 176 -1.06 -7.57 9.59
CA PHE A 176 0.21 -6.86 9.52
C PHE A 176 0.54 -6.40 8.10
N MET A 177 0.49 -7.32 7.14
CA MET A 177 0.82 -7.03 5.75
C MET A 177 -0.20 -6.13 5.08
N ASP A 178 -1.48 -6.27 5.40
CA ASP A 178 -2.53 -5.54 4.69
C ASP A 178 -2.85 -4.17 5.31
N LEU A 179 -2.75 -4.03 6.64
CA LEU A 179 -3.16 -2.82 7.36
C LEU A 179 -1.99 -2.10 8.05
N ASN A 180 -1.11 -2.82 8.79
CA ASN A 180 0.00 -2.18 9.48
C ASN A 180 1.05 -1.59 8.52
N ILE A 181 1.09 -2.02 7.26
CA ILE A 181 1.91 -1.38 6.24
C ILE A 181 1.58 0.12 6.07
N TYR A 182 0.33 0.50 6.19
CA TYR A 182 -0.08 1.92 6.17
C TYR A 182 0.42 2.67 7.40
N HIS A 183 0.36 2.04 8.59
CA HIS A 183 0.88 2.64 9.82
C HIS A 183 2.40 2.85 9.75
N LEU A 184 3.14 1.88 9.20
CA LEU A 184 4.58 2.01 8.99
C LEU A 184 4.92 3.14 8.01
N ASN A 185 4.21 3.20 6.89
CA ASN A 185 4.38 4.28 5.93
C ASN A 185 4.09 5.64 6.56
N PHE A 186 2.98 5.79 7.28
CA PHE A 186 2.62 7.02 7.98
C PHE A 186 3.70 7.44 9.00
N ALA A 187 4.13 6.51 9.83
CA ALA A 187 5.13 6.77 10.86
C ALA A 187 6.48 7.18 10.28
N ILE A 188 6.94 6.48 9.24
CA ILE A 188 8.23 6.76 8.61
C ILE A 188 8.21 8.07 7.82
N GLU A 189 7.10 8.40 7.16
CA GLU A 189 6.96 9.69 6.46
C GLU A 189 6.97 10.89 7.42
N LEU A 190 6.43 10.75 8.62
CA LEU A 190 6.36 11.85 9.58
C LEU A 190 7.55 11.92 10.52
N PHE A 191 8.05 10.80 11.00
CA PHE A 191 9.00 10.74 12.11
C PHE A 191 10.34 10.05 11.76
N GLY A 192 10.45 9.55 10.50
CA GLY A 192 11.62 8.79 10.07
C GLY A 192 11.62 7.35 10.60
N TYR A 193 12.77 6.70 10.56
CA TYR A 193 12.92 5.31 10.93
C TYR A 193 12.91 5.11 12.45
N PRO A 194 12.11 4.18 13.01
CA PRO A 194 12.09 3.91 14.44
C PRO A 194 13.39 3.25 14.92
N THR A 195 13.78 3.52 16.16
CA THR A 195 14.97 2.89 16.79
C THR A 195 14.72 1.43 17.16
N ASN A 196 13.47 1.09 17.45
CA ASN A 196 13.02 -0.28 17.71
C ASN A 196 11.57 -0.46 17.28
N SER A 197 11.21 -1.68 16.88
CA SER A 197 9.82 -2.04 16.55
C SER A 197 9.54 -3.47 16.92
N GLN A 198 8.31 -3.71 17.42
CA GLN A 198 7.81 -5.04 17.81
C GLN A 198 6.36 -5.20 17.36
N TYR A 199 5.99 -6.41 16.97
CA TYR A 199 4.61 -6.76 16.65
C TYR A 199 4.10 -7.85 17.56
N PHE A 200 2.97 -7.61 18.20
CA PHE A 200 2.27 -8.55 19.06
C PHE A 200 1.04 -9.06 18.30
N ALA A 201 1.17 -10.25 17.72
CA ALA A 201 0.18 -10.82 16.83
C ALA A 201 -0.82 -11.71 17.55
N ASN A 202 -2.10 -11.59 17.19
CA ASN A 202 -3.12 -12.59 17.46
C ASN A 202 -3.19 -13.55 16.26
N LEU A 203 -2.61 -14.74 16.41
CA LEU A 203 -2.48 -15.70 15.34
C LEU A 203 -3.70 -16.63 15.24
N HIS A 204 -4.14 -16.88 14.03
CA HIS A 204 -5.01 -18.00 13.68
C HIS A 204 -4.20 -19.31 13.66
N PRO A 205 -4.82 -20.50 13.92
CA PRO A 205 -4.10 -21.79 13.91
C PRO A 205 -3.31 -22.13 12.65
N ASN A 206 -3.61 -21.51 11.49
CA ASN A 206 -2.85 -21.66 10.26
C ASN A 206 -1.58 -20.79 10.19
N GLY A 207 -1.28 -20.03 11.25
CA GLY A 207 -0.09 -19.18 11.35
C GLY A 207 -0.25 -17.74 10.82
N ILE A 208 -1.43 -17.36 10.28
CA ILE A 208 -1.69 -15.98 9.85
C ILE A 208 -2.14 -15.12 11.02
N ASP A 209 -1.80 -13.84 11.03
CA ASP A 209 -2.31 -12.89 12.00
C ASP A 209 -3.68 -12.33 11.58
N LEU A 210 -4.63 -12.36 12.50
CA LEU A 210 -5.96 -11.77 12.33
C LEU A 210 -6.01 -10.33 12.81
N SER A 211 -5.22 -10.03 13.83
CA SER A 211 -5.09 -8.73 14.45
C SER A 211 -3.77 -8.61 15.19
N GLY A 212 -3.37 -7.41 15.57
CA GLY A 212 -2.19 -7.21 16.39
C GLY A 212 -1.87 -5.75 16.68
N LEU A 213 -0.93 -5.58 17.61
CA LEU A 213 -0.36 -4.29 18.00
C LEU A 213 1.06 -4.17 17.45
N LEU A 214 1.29 -3.21 16.59
CA LEU A 214 2.62 -2.76 16.19
C LEU A 214 3.06 -1.63 17.12
N TYR A 215 4.15 -1.85 17.85
CA TYR A 215 4.83 -0.87 18.65
C TYR A 215 6.07 -0.35 17.91
N MET A 216 6.26 0.97 17.89
CA MET A 216 7.43 1.61 17.31
C MET A 216 8.01 2.60 18.30
N GLN A 217 9.33 2.52 18.55
CA GLN A 217 10.04 3.39 19.47
C GLN A 217 10.94 4.36 18.70
N TYR A 218 10.91 5.60 19.12
CA TYR A 218 11.80 6.68 18.69
C TYR A 218 12.55 7.23 19.90
N PRO A 219 13.59 8.05 19.73
CA PRO A 219 14.38 8.56 20.88
C PRO A 219 13.55 9.26 21.96
N ASN A 220 12.50 10.00 21.57
CA ASN A 220 11.72 10.83 22.49
C ASN A 220 10.20 10.55 22.44
N MET A 221 9.75 9.60 21.65
CA MET A 221 8.34 9.27 21.51
C MET A 221 8.11 7.80 21.17
N THR A 222 6.88 7.36 21.33
CA THR A 222 6.45 6.02 20.94
C THR A 222 5.19 6.07 20.10
N ILE A 223 4.98 5.04 19.26
CA ILE A 223 3.76 4.85 18.48
C ILE A 223 3.18 3.48 18.81
N SER A 224 1.88 3.44 19.11
CA SER A 224 1.06 2.23 19.16
C SER A 224 0.13 2.19 17.96
N ALA A 225 0.16 1.12 17.17
CA ALA A 225 -0.62 0.99 15.95
C ALA A 225 -1.36 -0.36 15.92
N ILE A 226 -2.68 -0.31 16.09
CA ILE A 226 -3.55 -1.50 16.12
C ILE A 226 -4.12 -1.73 14.73
N ALA A 227 -4.00 -2.97 14.25
CA ALA A 227 -4.67 -3.43 13.04
C ALA A 227 -5.48 -4.69 13.33
N THR A 228 -6.74 -4.73 12.86
CA THR A 228 -7.60 -5.90 13.04
C THR A 228 -8.41 -6.20 11.79
N LYS A 229 -8.58 -7.50 11.49
CA LYS A 229 -9.42 -8.01 10.39
C LYS A 229 -10.56 -8.89 10.90
N ASP A 230 -10.56 -9.20 12.18
CA ASP A 230 -11.47 -10.11 12.88
C ASP A 230 -12.40 -9.41 13.87
N SER A 231 -12.25 -8.12 14.06
CA SER A 231 -13.03 -7.35 15.03
C SER A 231 -13.55 -6.03 14.46
N VAL A 232 -14.66 -5.56 14.99
CA VAL A 232 -15.24 -4.25 14.69
C VAL A 232 -14.64 -3.21 15.61
N GLY A 233 -14.15 -2.11 15.05
CA GLY A 233 -13.60 -1.00 15.82
C GLY A 233 -13.61 0.30 15.01
N LYS A 234 -13.14 1.38 15.62
CA LYS A 234 -13.04 2.67 14.93
C LYS A 234 -11.63 2.81 14.34
N PRO A 235 -11.50 3.16 13.06
CA PRO A 235 -10.25 3.68 12.56
C PRO A 235 -10.04 5.10 13.06
N TYR A 236 -8.84 5.42 13.53
CA TYR A 236 -8.46 6.77 14.00
C TYR A 236 -6.94 6.92 14.08
N GLY A 237 -6.51 8.15 14.22
CA GLY A 237 -5.14 8.47 14.64
C GLY A 237 -5.13 9.70 15.53
N VAL A 238 -4.23 9.70 16.53
CA VAL A 238 -3.98 10.83 17.42
C VAL A 238 -2.48 10.98 17.62
N ILE A 239 -1.97 12.19 17.38
CA ILE A 239 -0.59 12.57 17.63
C ILE A 239 -0.59 13.52 18.82
N HIS A 240 0.00 13.11 19.94
CA HIS A 240 0.05 13.88 21.17
C HIS A 240 1.40 14.61 21.29
N GLY A 241 1.32 15.91 21.29
CA GLY A 241 2.46 16.78 21.57
C GLY A 241 2.31 17.51 22.89
N GLU A 242 3.37 18.13 23.36
CA GLU A 242 3.38 18.92 24.58
C GLU A 242 2.57 20.21 24.43
N ASN A 243 2.54 20.78 23.22
CA ASN A 243 1.87 22.04 22.92
C ASN A 243 0.51 21.88 22.20
N GLY A 244 -0.01 20.66 22.10
CA GLY A 244 -1.27 20.37 21.44
C GLY A 244 -1.38 18.94 20.93
N MET A 245 -2.41 18.67 20.16
CA MET A 245 -2.59 17.36 19.51
C MET A 245 -3.15 17.51 18.11
N ILE A 246 -2.88 16.50 17.26
CA ILE A 246 -3.52 16.33 15.96
C ILE A 246 -4.32 15.03 15.99
N GLU A 247 -5.60 15.09 15.59
CA GLU A 247 -6.49 13.94 15.55
C GLU A 247 -7.16 13.80 14.19
N PHE A 248 -7.43 12.56 13.76
CA PHE A 248 -8.24 12.23 12.60
C PHE A 248 -9.08 10.98 12.87
N ASN A 249 -10.30 10.94 12.33
CA ASN A 249 -11.32 9.94 12.66
C ASN A 249 -11.48 8.85 11.59
N GLU A 250 -10.44 8.56 10.86
CA GLU A 250 -10.38 7.50 9.85
C GLU A 250 -8.99 6.85 9.84
N GLY A 251 -8.84 5.74 9.15
CA GLY A 251 -7.53 5.12 9.02
C GLY A 251 -6.55 6.02 8.28
N VAL A 252 -5.27 5.88 8.58
CA VAL A 252 -4.20 6.66 7.95
C VAL A 252 -4.22 6.59 6.42
N ASN A 253 -4.76 5.52 5.85
CA ASN A 253 -4.91 5.34 4.41
C ASN A 253 -5.98 6.24 3.78
N GLY A 254 -6.87 6.83 4.56
CA GLY A 254 -7.90 7.77 4.11
C GLY A 254 -7.49 9.23 4.28
N LEU A 255 -7.11 9.59 5.48
CA LEU A 255 -6.66 10.92 5.93
C LEU A 255 -7.36 12.10 5.21
N ARG A 256 -8.72 12.05 5.14
CA ARG A 256 -9.50 13.06 4.41
C ARG A 256 -9.45 14.43 5.07
N SER A 257 -9.31 14.44 6.38
CA SER A 257 -9.12 15.66 7.16
C SER A 257 -8.43 15.32 8.48
N PHE A 258 -7.83 16.32 9.11
CA PHE A 258 -7.35 16.23 10.48
C PHE A 258 -7.66 17.50 11.27
N THR A 259 -7.75 17.36 12.58
CA THR A 259 -8.03 18.47 13.50
C THR A 259 -6.78 18.72 14.35
N LEU A 260 -6.29 19.94 14.32
CA LEU A 260 -5.27 20.45 15.25
C LEU A 260 -5.99 21.08 16.46
N THR A 261 -5.62 20.67 17.65
CA THR A 261 -6.07 21.25 18.91
C THR A 261 -4.91 21.89 19.65
N GLN A 262 -4.96 23.20 19.84
CA GLN A 262 -4.01 24.00 20.63
C GLN A 262 -4.75 25.01 21.51
N ASN A 263 -4.28 25.22 22.74
CA ASN A 263 -4.91 26.19 23.67
C ASN A 263 -6.44 26.03 23.79
N LYS A 264 -6.95 24.81 23.68
CA LYS A 264 -8.39 24.43 23.65
C LYS A 264 -9.13 24.86 22.37
N GLU A 265 -8.46 25.46 21.41
CA GLU A 265 -9.02 25.80 20.09
C GLU A 265 -8.81 24.64 19.13
N LYS A 266 -9.81 24.39 18.28
CA LYS A 266 -9.80 23.33 17.27
C LYS A 266 -9.84 23.93 15.87
N THR A 267 -8.89 23.52 15.04
CA THR A 267 -8.86 23.89 13.62
C THR A 267 -8.86 22.65 12.76
N VAL A 268 -9.80 22.53 11.83
CA VAL A 268 -9.90 21.43 10.88
C VAL A 268 -9.15 21.76 9.60
N PHE A 269 -8.36 20.83 9.11
CA PHE A 269 -7.60 20.96 7.86
C PHE A 269 -8.01 19.88 6.85
N ASN A 270 -8.20 20.31 5.60
CA ASN A 270 -8.35 19.45 4.44
C ASN A 270 -7.96 20.24 3.19
N VAL A 271 -7.02 19.71 2.42
CA VAL A 271 -6.58 20.28 1.13
C VAL A 271 -6.69 19.26 -0.01
N GLN A 272 -7.30 18.10 0.25
CA GLN A 272 -7.56 17.11 -0.79
C GLN A 272 -8.73 17.56 -1.66
N THR A 273 -8.54 17.45 -2.97
CA THR A 273 -9.52 17.83 -3.99
C THR A 273 -10.25 16.64 -4.60
N PHE A 274 -9.69 15.42 -4.46
CA PHE A 274 -10.28 14.20 -4.97
C PHE A 274 -10.74 13.28 -3.83
N ASP A 275 -11.93 12.72 -3.96
CA ASP A 275 -12.44 11.67 -3.04
C ASP A 275 -11.68 10.37 -3.22
N ASN A 276 -11.29 10.03 -4.46
CA ASN A 276 -10.46 8.88 -4.75
C ASN A 276 -8.99 9.22 -4.53
N ARG A 277 -8.41 8.78 -3.41
CA ARG A 277 -7.01 9.05 -3.04
C ARG A 277 -5.97 8.51 -4.04
N LEU A 278 -6.35 7.51 -4.86
CA LEU A 278 -5.44 6.90 -5.83
C LEU A 278 -5.10 7.88 -6.98
N VAL A 279 -5.89 8.94 -7.16
CA VAL A 279 -5.60 9.97 -8.17
C VAL A 279 -4.23 10.59 -7.93
N TYR A 280 -3.90 10.91 -6.68
CA TYR A 280 -2.62 11.56 -6.33
C TYR A 280 -1.40 10.69 -6.63
N GLU A 281 -1.48 9.37 -6.42
CA GLU A 281 -0.37 8.48 -6.78
C GLU A 281 -0.24 8.30 -8.30
N VAL A 282 -1.36 8.21 -9.02
CA VAL A 282 -1.36 8.11 -10.49
C VAL A 282 -0.78 9.38 -11.12
N GLU A 283 -1.15 10.58 -10.63
CA GLU A 283 -0.56 11.87 -11.05
C GLU A 283 0.96 11.88 -10.83
N ALA A 284 1.41 11.39 -9.67
CA ALA A 284 2.84 11.35 -9.35
C ALA A 284 3.60 10.38 -10.27
N PHE A 285 3.08 9.18 -10.52
CA PHE A 285 3.71 8.19 -11.39
C PHE A 285 3.78 8.68 -12.84
N GLU A 286 2.67 9.27 -13.35
CA GLU A 286 2.66 9.85 -14.68
C GLU A 286 3.69 10.97 -14.82
N SER A 287 3.74 11.88 -13.86
CA SER A 287 4.69 12.99 -13.84
C SER A 287 6.15 12.50 -13.83
N ILE A 288 6.48 11.50 -13.02
CA ILE A 288 7.82 10.90 -12.93
C ILE A 288 8.22 10.28 -14.26
N ILE A 289 7.34 9.49 -14.89
CA ILE A 289 7.63 8.85 -16.19
C ILE A 289 7.77 9.89 -17.28
N LYS A 290 6.83 10.84 -17.39
CA LYS A 290 6.81 11.89 -18.40
C LYS A 290 8.06 12.79 -18.36
N ASN A 291 8.48 13.15 -17.14
CA ASN A 291 9.66 13.99 -16.92
C ASN A 291 10.97 13.18 -16.90
N ARG A 292 10.91 11.86 -17.04
CA ARG A 292 12.05 10.94 -16.94
C ARG A 292 12.82 11.09 -15.62
N ASP A 293 12.12 11.38 -14.54
CA ASP A 293 12.69 11.63 -13.20
C ASP A 293 12.99 10.32 -12.46
N ARG A 294 14.02 9.61 -12.90
CA ARG A 294 14.46 8.36 -12.27
C ARG A 294 14.97 8.58 -10.84
N GLU A 295 15.49 9.75 -10.55
CA GLU A 295 15.97 10.06 -9.20
C GLU A 295 14.81 10.08 -8.20
N HIS A 296 13.68 10.67 -8.58
CA HIS A 296 12.47 10.64 -7.74
C HIS A 296 11.94 9.21 -7.58
N MET A 297 11.87 8.43 -8.68
CA MET A 297 11.51 7.01 -8.59
C MET A 297 12.40 6.27 -7.59
N ASN A 298 13.73 6.43 -7.68
CA ASN A 298 14.67 5.75 -6.79
C ASN A 298 14.46 6.17 -5.33
N ARG A 299 14.22 7.44 -5.02
CA ARG A 299 13.88 7.89 -3.65
C ARG A 299 12.61 7.21 -3.11
N LEU A 300 11.61 6.98 -3.96
CA LEU A 300 10.39 6.23 -3.56
C LEU A 300 10.71 4.75 -3.31
N LEU A 301 11.51 4.13 -4.16
CA LEU A 301 11.93 2.73 -4.02
C LEU A 301 12.84 2.51 -2.82
N ASP A 302 13.71 3.45 -2.47
CA ASP A 302 14.53 3.40 -1.25
C ASP A 302 13.66 3.36 0.01
N LYS A 303 12.57 4.14 0.03
CA LYS A 303 11.58 4.08 1.11
C LYS A 303 10.86 2.73 1.13
N THR A 304 10.43 2.23 -0.03
CA THR A 304 9.81 0.90 -0.13
C THR A 304 10.74 -0.19 0.40
N GLN A 305 12.01 -0.20 -0.02
CA GLN A 305 13.00 -1.16 0.47
C GLN A 305 13.22 -1.06 1.98
N THR A 306 13.30 0.17 2.51
CA THR A 306 13.46 0.41 3.95
C THR A 306 12.28 -0.14 4.74
N ILE A 307 11.05 0.09 4.27
CA ILE A 307 9.83 -0.41 4.91
C ILE A 307 9.74 -1.92 4.80
N MET A 308 10.06 -2.51 3.65
CA MET A 308 10.06 -3.96 3.46
C MET A 308 11.06 -4.66 4.39
N LYS A 309 12.27 -4.10 4.58
CA LYS A 309 13.26 -4.59 5.56
C LYS A 309 12.69 -4.59 6.98
N LEU A 310 12.05 -3.49 7.39
CA LEU A 310 11.43 -3.41 8.71
C LEU A 310 10.27 -4.40 8.85
N MET A 311 9.40 -4.49 7.85
CA MET A 311 8.28 -5.42 7.85
C MET A 311 8.74 -6.88 7.95
N THR A 312 9.70 -7.28 7.14
CA THR A 312 10.23 -8.65 7.14
C THR A 312 10.82 -9.00 8.50
N LYS A 313 11.63 -8.11 9.08
CA LYS A 313 12.20 -8.30 10.42
C LYS A 313 11.10 -8.44 11.48
N VAL A 314 10.22 -7.46 11.57
CA VAL A 314 9.22 -7.37 12.66
C VAL A 314 8.21 -8.51 12.60
N ARG A 315 7.76 -8.94 11.41
CA ARG A 315 6.85 -10.08 11.30
C ARG A 315 7.51 -11.41 11.65
N LYS A 316 8.79 -11.62 11.23
CA LYS A 316 9.56 -12.83 11.59
C LYS A 316 9.80 -12.89 13.09
N ASP A 317 10.16 -11.78 13.73
CA ASP A 317 10.33 -11.70 15.19
C ASP A 317 9.01 -12.03 15.93
N ALA A 318 7.84 -11.74 15.32
CA ALA A 318 6.52 -12.10 15.84
C ALA A 318 6.06 -13.52 15.46
N GLY A 319 6.87 -14.32 14.80
CA GLY A 319 6.54 -15.69 14.39
C GLY A 319 5.69 -15.80 13.14
N LEU A 320 5.54 -14.73 12.38
CA LEU A 320 4.82 -14.70 11.10
C LEU A 320 5.74 -15.05 9.94
N TYR A 321 5.59 -16.27 9.40
CA TYR A 321 6.38 -16.78 8.30
C TYR A 321 5.50 -17.07 7.08
N PHE A 322 6.03 -16.78 5.89
CA PHE A 322 5.38 -17.01 4.61
C PHE A 322 6.14 -18.05 3.78
N ALA A 323 5.52 -18.54 2.71
CA ALA A 323 6.18 -19.47 1.79
C ALA A 323 7.45 -18.86 1.18
N ALA A 324 7.46 -17.56 0.91
CA ALA A 324 8.60 -16.81 0.38
C ALA A 324 9.84 -16.80 1.30
N ASP A 325 9.67 -17.00 2.61
CA ASP A 325 10.78 -17.03 3.58
C ASP A 325 11.61 -18.33 3.54
N LYS A 326 11.12 -19.34 2.80
CA LYS A 326 11.75 -20.68 2.70
C LYS A 326 12.65 -20.82 1.47
N LYS A 327 12.82 -19.76 0.71
CA LYS A 327 13.65 -19.75 -0.51
C LYS A 327 15.11 -19.49 -0.20
#